data_1c4fa2c67b3022aca717724ae111c01e
#
_entry.id   1c4fa2c67b3022aca717724ae111c01e
#
_cell.length_a   1.000
_cell.length_b   1.000
_cell.length_c   1.000
_cell.angle_alpha   90.00
_cell.angle_beta   90.00
_cell.angle_gamma   90.00
#
_symmetry.space_group_name_H-M   'P 1'
#
loop_
_entity.id
_entity.type
_entity.pdbx_description
1 polymer ?
#
loop_
_entity_poly.entity_id
_entity_poly.type
_entity_poly.pdbx_seq_one_letter_code
_entity_poly.pdbx_strand_id
1 'polypeptide(L)'
;MADVNGGLIPGHAYSIIKVVNFEGNQLLNIRNPWGTFEWEGAWSDGDRQRWTDAAIDKIQPVFGDDGTFWMCFQDFISHFSALNVCKVRDWEEVRVKGEFTNFPGKPSSSLHSKYVYDITVADQP
;
A
#
# COMPACT_ATOMS: atom_id res chain seq x y z
N MET A 1 2.09 -23.37 16.18
CA MET A 1 0.78 -22.88 15.74
C MET A 1 0.96 -22.22 14.36
N ALA A 2 0.19 -22.62 13.38
CA ALA A 2 0.27 -21.97 12.06
C ALA A 2 -0.17 -20.52 12.17
N ASP A 3 0.58 -19.64 11.55
CA ASP A 3 0.19 -18.23 11.47
C ASP A 3 -1.00 -18.08 10.53
N VAL A 4 -2.16 -17.81 11.08
CA VAL A 4 -3.41 -17.67 10.30
C VAL A 4 -3.39 -16.48 9.36
N ASN A 5 -2.48 -15.54 9.58
CA ASN A 5 -2.33 -14.35 8.76
C ASN A 5 -1.21 -14.47 7.72
N GLY A 6 -0.50 -15.60 7.69
CA GLY A 6 0.57 -15.86 6.72
C GLY A 6 1.69 -14.82 6.74
N GLY A 7 2.07 -14.33 7.91
CA GLY A 7 3.08 -13.31 8.07
C GLY A 7 2.56 -11.88 8.00
N LEU A 8 1.29 -11.67 7.65
CA LEU A 8 0.68 -10.34 7.57
C LEU A 8 0.29 -9.83 8.97
N ILE A 9 0.38 -8.53 9.14
CA ILE A 9 0.04 -7.87 10.41
C ILE A 9 -1.41 -7.36 10.34
N PRO A 10 -2.30 -7.83 11.23
CA PRO A 10 -3.69 -7.37 11.25
C PRO A 10 -3.79 -5.86 11.56
N GLY A 11 -4.75 -5.19 10.93
CA GLY A 11 -5.00 -3.78 11.18
C GLY A 11 -3.92 -2.83 10.69
N HIS A 12 -3.04 -3.32 9.82
CA HIS A 12 -1.93 -2.53 9.27
C HIS A 12 -2.19 -2.17 7.81
N ALA A 13 -1.73 -1.00 7.40
CA ALA A 13 -1.86 -0.54 6.03
C ALA A 13 -0.69 -1.00 5.17
N TYR A 14 -0.99 -1.44 3.96
CA TYR A 14 -0.02 -1.90 2.96
C TYR A 14 -0.24 -1.13 1.67
N SER A 15 0.79 -1.01 0.84
CA SER A 15 0.72 -0.36 -0.47
C SER A 15 0.80 -1.39 -1.58
N ILE A 16 -0.07 -1.28 -2.58
CA ILE A 16 0.05 -2.07 -3.82
C ILE A 16 0.93 -1.28 -4.78
N ILE A 17 2.05 -1.87 -5.17
CA ILE A 17 3.01 -1.23 -6.05
C ILE A 17 2.71 -1.55 -7.51
N LYS A 18 2.34 -2.80 -7.79
CA LYS A 18 2.21 -3.31 -9.15
C LYS A 18 1.23 -4.47 -9.21
N VAL A 19 0.57 -4.61 -10.34
CA VAL A 19 -0.32 -5.75 -10.63
C VAL A 19 0.14 -6.38 -11.93
N VAL A 20 0.23 -7.71 -11.95
CA VAL A 20 0.69 -8.47 -13.11
C VAL A 20 -0.23 -9.67 -13.32
N ASN A 21 -0.54 -9.98 -14.57
CA ASN A 21 -1.18 -11.23 -14.94
C ASN A 21 -0.11 -12.13 -15.59
N PHE A 22 0.14 -13.27 -14.98
CA PHE A 22 1.08 -14.26 -15.50
C PHE A 22 0.38 -15.60 -15.65
N GLU A 23 0.21 -16.04 -16.88
CA GLU A 23 -0.42 -17.33 -17.24
C GLU A 23 -1.75 -17.56 -16.52
N GLY A 24 -2.59 -16.52 -16.46
CA GLY A 24 -3.89 -16.57 -15.78
C GLY A 24 -3.82 -16.31 -14.28
N ASN A 25 -2.64 -16.16 -13.69
CA ASN A 25 -2.48 -15.79 -12.30
C ASN A 25 -2.46 -14.26 -12.16
N GLN A 26 -3.41 -13.73 -11.42
CA GLN A 26 -3.45 -12.30 -11.10
C GLN A 26 -2.62 -12.08 -9.83
N LEU A 27 -1.49 -11.40 -9.98
CA LEU A 27 -0.52 -11.22 -8.92
C LEU A 27 -0.40 -9.75 -8.55
N LEU A 28 -0.25 -9.49 -7.24
CA LEU A 28 -0.05 -8.15 -6.70
C LEU A 28 1.29 -8.08 -6.00
N ASN A 29 2.05 -7.03 -6.31
CA ASN A 29 3.26 -6.69 -5.58
C ASN A 29 2.89 -5.69 -4.49
N ILE A 30 3.09 -6.09 -3.25
CA ILE A 30 2.61 -5.35 -2.08
C ILE A 30 3.80 -5.02 -1.18
N ARG A 31 3.78 -3.84 -0.58
CA ARG A 31 4.82 -3.39 0.33
C ARG A 31 4.27 -3.06 1.70
N ASN A 32 4.93 -3.61 2.73
CA ASN A 32 4.77 -3.19 4.11
C ASN A 32 5.68 -1.98 4.34
N PRO A 33 5.14 -0.80 4.73
CA PRO A 33 5.96 0.40 4.94
C PRO A 33 7.01 0.25 6.05
N TRP A 34 6.88 -0.76 6.91
CA TRP A 34 7.90 -1.06 7.92
C TRP A 34 9.19 -1.67 7.34
N GLY A 35 9.15 -2.11 6.08
CA GLY A 35 10.31 -2.74 5.44
C GLY A 35 10.60 -4.16 5.87
N THR A 36 9.67 -4.79 6.57
CA THR A 36 9.76 -6.17 7.06
C THR A 36 8.36 -6.75 7.26
N PHE A 37 8.24 -8.00 7.72
CA PHE A 37 6.97 -8.72 7.87
C PHE A 37 6.27 -8.91 6.53
N GLU A 38 6.73 -9.89 5.78
CA GLU A 38 6.23 -10.21 4.45
C GLU A 38 5.29 -11.41 4.47
N TRP A 39 4.47 -11.49 3.42
CA TRP A 39 3.62 -12.65 3.15
C TRP A 39 4.45 -13.93 3.02
N GLU A 40 3.99 -15.00 3.65
CA GLU A 40 4.68 -16.29 3.67
C GLU A 40 3.94 -17.39 2.90
N GLY A 41 2.83 -17.08 2.26
CA GLY A 41 2.02 -18.03 1.50
C GLY A 41 2.44 -18.14 0.03
N ALA A 42 1.45 -18.45 -0.82
CA ALA A 42 1.67 -18.61 -2.25
C ALA A 42 2.23 -17.35 -2.89
N TRP A 43 3.25 -17.48 -3.71
CA TRP A 43 3.98 -16.41 -4.38
C TRP A 43 4.85 -15.55 -3.46
N SER A 44 5.03 -15.97 -2.21
CA SER A 44 6.01 -15.35 -1.32
C SER A 44 7.44 -15.58 -1.82
N ASP A 45 8.39 -14.84 -1.27
CA ASP A 45 9.79 -14.92 -1.69
C ASP A 45 10.38 -16.34 -1.56
N GLY A 46 9.88 -17.14 -0.61
CA GLY A 46 10.32 -18.50 -0.38
C GLY A 46 9.58 -19.57 -1.20
N ASP A 47 8.60 -19.21 -2.01
CA ASP A 47 7.78 -20.16 -2.75
C ASP A 47 8.47 -20.62 -4.03
N ARG A 48 9.37 -21.58 -3.90
CA ARG A 48 10.17 -22.08 -5.03
C ARG A 48 9.37 -22.86 -6.06
N GLN A 49 8.19 -23.34 -5.73
CA GLN A 49 7.34 -24.06 -6.67
C GLN A 49 6.74 -23.14 -7.72
N ARG A 50 6.27 -21.96 -7.29
CA ARG A 50 5.60 -21.02 -8.20
C ARG A 50 6.58 -20.10 -8.91
N TRP A 51 7.66 -19.71 -8.27
CA TRP A 51 8.70 -18.88 -8.86
C TRP A 51 9.61 -19.72 -9.78
N THR A 52 9.04 -20.16 -10.90
CA THR A 52 9.81 -20.83 -11.96
C THR A 52 10.70 -19.83 -12.69
N ASP A 53 11.67 -20.34 -13.46
CA ASP A 53 12.54 -19.48 -14.27
C ASP A 53 11.74 -18.59 -15.22
N ALA A 54 10.65 -19.13 -15.81
CA ALA A 54 9.78 -18.36 -16.69
C ALA A 54 9.05 -17.23 -15.95
N ALA A 55 8.57 -17.50 -14.73
CA ALA A 55 7.92 -16.50 -13.91
C ALA A 55 8.89 -15.40 -13.48
N ILE A 56 10.09 -15.79 -13.04
CA ILE A 56 11.13 -14.85 -12.64
C ILE A 56 11.54 -13.95 -13.81
N ASP A 57 11.71 -14.55 -15.00
CA ASP A 57 12.07 -13.79 -16.20
C ASP A 57 11.01 -12.78 -16.60
N LYS A 58 9.74 -13.20 -16.53
CA LYS A 58 8.61 -12.35 -16.94
C LYS A 58 8.28 -11.25 -15.93
N ILE A 59 8.26 -11.59 -14.65
CA ILE A 59 7.78 -10.71 -13.58
C ILE A 59 8.94 -9.90 -12.98
N GLN A 60 10.14 -10.49 -12.95
CA GLN A 60 11.36 -9.91 -12.39
C GLN A 60 11.17 -9.48 -10.93
N PRO A 61 10.77 -10.43 -10.06
CA PRO A 61 10.61 -10.14 -8.64
C PRO A 61 11.95 -9.84 -7.98
N VAL A 62 11.91 -9.04 -6.94
CA VAL A 62 13.07 -8.82 -6.07
C VAL A 62 12.83 -9.62 -4.79
N PHE A 63 13.67 -10.60 -4.53
CA PHE A 63 13.61 -11.41 -3.32
C PHE A 63 14.51 -10.82 -2.25
N GLY A 64 14.02 -10.78 -1.03
CA GLY A 64 14.77 -10.25 0.10
C GLY A 64 13.82 -9.74 1.18
N ASP A 65 14.37 -9.53 2.38
CA ASP A 65 13.61 -8.98 3.51
C ASP A 65 13.56 -7.45 3.41
N ASP A 66 12.80 -6.96 2.45
CA ASP A 66 12.66 -5.54 2.15
C ASP A 66 11.23 -5.01 2.36
N GLY A 67 10.35 -5.85 2.89
CA GLY A 67 8.94 -5.52 3.09
C GLY A 67 8.09 -5.66 1.84
N THR A 68 8.67 -6.03 0.70
CA THR A 68 7.98 -6.17 -0.58
C THR A 68 7.77 -7.65 -0.90
N PHE A 69 6.55 -8.02 -1.23
CA PHE A 69 6.19 -9.41 -1.52
C PHE A 69 5.14 -9.48 -2.62
N TRP A 70 4.97 -10.68 -3.16
CA TRP A 70 3.94 -10.97 -4.14
C TRP A 70 2.90 -11.91 -3.55
N MET A 71 1.65 -11.72 -3.92
CA MET A 71 0.56 -12.63 -3.59
C MET A 71 -0.48 -12.62 -4.71
N CYS A 72 -1.25 -13.70 -4.80
CA CYS A 72 -2.33 -13.76 -5.78
C CYS A 72 -3.55 -12.95 -5.30
N PHE A 73 -4.38 -12.56 -6.26
CA PHE A 73 -5.57 -11.76 -5.96
C PHE A 73 -6.53 -12.48 -5.00
N GLN A 74 -6.64 -13.80 -5.10
CA GLN A 74 -7.53 -14.56 -4.21
C GLN A 74 -7.08 -14.51 -2.76
N ASP A 75 -5.79 -14.66 -2.52
CA ASP A 75 -5.25 -14.49 -1.16
C ASP A 75 -5.37 -13.05 -0.69
N PHE A 76 -5.18 -12.10 -1.58
CA PHE A 76 -5.37 -10.68 -1.26
C PHE A 76 -6.79 -10.40 -0.74
N ILE A 77 -7.82 -10.84 -1.45
CA ILE A 77 -9.20 -10.59 -1.01
C ILE A 77 -9.58 -11.39 0.25
N SER A 78 -8.86 -12.47 0.53
CA SER A 78 -9.08 -13.26 1.75
C SER A 78 -8.47 -12.62 3.00
N HIS A 79 -7.40 -11.83 2.85
CA HIS A 79 -6.65 -11.28 3.97
C HIS A 79 -6.82 -9.78 4.16
N PHE A 80 -7.21 -9.06 3.12
CA PHE A 80 -7.42 -7.61 3.19
C PHE A 80 -8.90 -7.27 3.14
N SER A 81 -9.34 -6.35 4.00
CA SER A 81 -10.75 -5.99 4.13
C SER A 81 -11.12 -4.73 3.37
N ALA A 82 -10.15 -3.90 2.99
CA ALA A 82 -10.40 -2.63 2.32
C ALA A 82 -9.30 -2.28 1.34
N LEU A 83 -9.67 -1.59 0.28
CA LEU A 83 -8.75 -1.09 -0.74
C LEU A 83 -9.11 0.35 -1.06
N ASN A 84 -8.13 1.23 -0.93
CA ASN A 84 -8.27 2.63 -1.33
C ASN A 84 -7.44 2.88 -2.59
N VAL A 85 -8.06 3.41 -3.61
CA VAL A 85 -7.38 3.74 -4.87
C VAL A 85 -7.13 5.24 -4.93
N CYS A 86 -5.86 5.62 -4.96
CA CYS A 86 -5.46 7.00 -5.15
C CYS A 86 -5.04 7.19 -6.61
N LYS A 87 -5.79 7.99 -7.36
CA LYS A 87 -5.47 8.26 -8.77
C LYS A 87 -4.35 9.28 -8.83
N VAL A 88 -3.22 8.86 -9.37
CA VAL A 88 -2.08 9.75 -9.60
C VAL A 88 -2.22 10.33 -11.00
N ARG A 89 -2.25 11.65 -11.09
CA ARG A 89 -2.35 12.38 -12.34
C ARG A 89 -1.35 13.52 -12.35
N ASP A 90 -1.04 14.01 -13.53
CA ASP A 90 -0.19 15.19 -13.71
C ASP A 90 -1.03 16.45 -13.45
N TRP A 91 -1.25 16.74 -12.17
CA TRP A 91 -2.02 17.88 -11.71
C TRP A 91 -1.11 19.03 -11.33
N GLU A 92 -1.62 20.23 -11.54
CA GLU A 92 -0.95 21.43 -11.00
C GLU A 92 -0.94 21.38 -9.47
N GLU A 93 0.22 21.59 -8.89
CA GLU A 93 0.38 21.61 -7.43
C GLU A 93 0.48 23.05 -6.95
N VAL A 94 -0.36 23.38 -5.98
CA VAL A 94 -0.31 24.66 -5.27
C VAL A 94 -0.09 24.37 -3.80
N ARG A 95 1.01 24.92 -3.25
CA ARG A 95 1.34 24.74 -1.85
C ARG A 95 1.05 26.02 -1.10
N VAL A 96 0.28 25.92 -0.03
CA VAL A 96 -0.05 27.03 0.85
C VAL A 96 0.49 26.74 2.24
N LYS A 97 1.31 27.64 2.77
CA LYS A 97 1.83 27.50 4.12
C LYS A 97 0.75 27.86 5.12
N GLY A 98 0.51 26.99 6.07
CA GLY A 98 -0.43 27.21 7.17
C GLY A 98 0.21 26.97 8.52
N GLU A 99 -0.50 27.30 9.56
CA GLU A 99 -0.11 27.05 10.94
C GLU A 99 -1.27 26.43 11.72
N PHE A 100 -0.94 25.52 12.64
CA PHE A 100 -1.87 25.02 13.63
C PHE A 100 -1.61 25.70 14.96
N THR A 101 -2.66 26.17 15.62
CA THR A 101 -2.57 26.82 16.91
C THR A 101 -3.51 26.13 17.90
N ASN A 102 -3.23 26.29 19.20
CA ASN A 102 -4.14 25.84 20.23
C ASN A 102 -5.30 26.82 20.36
N PHE A 103 -6.51 26.28 20.57
CA PHE A 103 -7.63 27.09 21.02
C PHE A 103 -7.35 27.65 22.41
N PRO A 104 -7.65 28.93 22.67
CA PRO A 104 -7.55 29.47 24.01
C PRO A 104 -8.41 28.67 25.02
N GLY A 105 -7.80 28.25 26.14
CA GLY A 105 -8.48 27.45 27.14
C GLY A 105 -8.71 25.99 26.82
N LYS A 106 -8.17 25.48 25.67
CA LYS A 106 -8.25 24.08 25.31
C LYS A 106 -6.91 23.37 25.53
N PRO A 107 -6.91 22.03 25.75
CA PRO A 107 -5.66 21.28 25.87
C PRO A 107 -4.77 21.43 24.63
N SER A 108 -3.47 21.26 24.81
CA SER A 108 -2.49 21.35 23.69
C SER A 108 -2.70 20.31 22.60
N SER A 109 -3.46 19.25 22.89
CA SER A 109 -3.86 18.25 21.88
C SER A 109 -4.95 18.73 20.93
N SER A 110 -5.62 19.87 21.25
CA SER A 110 -6.69 20.45 20.42
C SER A 110 -6.15 21.53 19.53
N LEU A 111 -5.44 21.10 18.46
CA LEU A 111 -4.88 22.01 17.48
C LEU A 111 -5.90 22.29 16.36
N HIS A 112 -5.88 23.51 15.86
CA HIS A 112 -6.68 23.91 14.71
C HIS A 112 -5.85 24.78 13.77
N SER A 113 -6.28 24.87 12.52
CA SER A 113 -5.62 25.74 11.55
C SER A 113 -5.83 27.21 11.92
N LYS A 114 -4.75 28.01 11.88
CA LYS A 114 -4.79 29.44 12.11
C LYS A 114 -5.61 30.17 11.01
N TYR A 115 -5.64 29.59 9.83
CA TYR A 115 -6.30 30.17 8.66
C TYR A 115 -7.37 29.22 8.14
N VAL A 116 -8.41 29.80 7.54
CA VAL A 116 -9.42 29.05 6.79
C VAL A 116 -9.11 29.21 5.30
N TYR A 117 -9.13 28.09 4.58
CA TYR A 117 -8.82 28.09 3.15
C TYR A 117 -10.07 27.69 2.36
N ASP A 118 -10.43 28.50 1.37
CA ASP A 118 -11.45 28.14 0.41
C ASP A 118 -10.78 27.55 -0.83
N ILE A 119 -11.25 26.37 -1.23
CA ILE A 119 -10.70 25.68 -2.40
C ILE A 119 -11.81 25.58 -3.44
N THR A 120 -11.53 26.17 -4.59
CA THR A 120 -12.43 26.07 -5.75
C THR A 120 -11.70 25.35 -6.87
N VAL A 121 -12.30 24.28 -7.37
CA VAL A 121 -11.76 23.52 -8.50
C VAL A 121 -12.58 23.86 -9.73
N ALA A 122 -11.93 24.41 -10.76
CA ALA A 122 -12.58 24.66 -12.03
C ALA A 122 -12.85 23.35 -12.75
N ASP A 123 -14.02 23.25 -13.37
CA ASP A 123 -14.34 22.10 -14.21
C ASP A 123 -13.37 22.03 -15.38
N GLN A 124 -12.79 20.87 -15.59
CA GLN A 124 -11.96 20.62 -16.76
C GLN A 124 -12.85 20.33 -17.96
N PRO A 125 -12.60 20.95 -19.12
CA PRO A 125 -13.36 20.65 -20.33
C PRO A 125 -13.15 19.21 -20.82
#